data_ddbfe64fd13900390ad937e3ed706e8f
#
_entry.id   ddbfe64fd13900390ad937e3ed706e8f
#
_cell.length_a   1.000
_cell.length_b   1.000
_cell.length_c   1.000
_cell.angle_alpha   90.00
_cell.angle_beta   90.00
_cell.angle_gamma   90.00
#
_symmetry.space_group_name_H-M   'P 1'
#
loop_
_entity.id
_entity.type
_entity.pdbx_description
1 polymer ?
#
loop_
_entity_poly.entity_id
_entity_poly.type
_entity_poly.pdbx_seq_one_letter_code
_entity_poly.pdbx_strand_id
1 'polypeptide(L)'
;MDNFTLFYFRYLTSNIKKDNHFWSNNLSSQLHSTWAGLAFERVSLWHLPQIKEALGIGGVVSTAQSWHTEATKEHDGAQIDLLIDRNDGVINLCEMKFSNDTYQIDNEEDKNLRRRQSVFKQVTKTRKAIHTTMITTYGVAHNAYWNNIQSEVKMDDLFKEYR
;
A
#
# COMPACT_ATOMS: atom_id res chain seq x y z
N MET A 1 3.70 -15.23 -10.31
CA MET A 1 4.29 -14.62 -11.51
C MET A 1 5.12 -13.43 -11.04
N ASP A 2 6.38 -13.35 -11.42
CA ASP A 2 7.30 -12.27 -11.00
C ASP A 2 7.04 -10.97 -11.77
N ASN A 3 7.58 -9.86 -11.22
CA ASN A 3 7.35 -8.53 -11.81
C ASN A 3 7.94 -8.39 -13.21
N PHE A 4 9.06 -9.09 -13.52
CA PHE A 4 9.65 -9.04 -14.87
C PHE A 4 8.73 -9.70 -15.90
N THR A 5 8.18 -10.86 -15.60
CA THR A 5 7.23 -11.57 -16.48
C THR A 5 6.01 -10.71 -16.77
N LEU A 6 5.46 -10.04 -15.74
CA LEU A 6 4.32 -9.13 -15.90
C LEU A 6 4.69 -7.90 -16.75
N PHE A 7 5.88 -7.32 -16.51
CA PHE A 7 6.42 -6.22 -17.30
C PHE A 7 6.60 -6.64 -18.77
N TYR A 8 7.19 -7.83 -19.01
CA TYR A 8 7.39 -8.38 -20.34
C TYR A 8 6.07 -8.47 -21.10
N PHE A 9 5.06 -9.12 -20.54
CA PHE A 9 3.76 -9.25 -21.20
C PHE A 9 3.04 -7.92 -21.39
N ARG A 10 3.19 -6.98 -20.46
CA ARG A 10 2.51 -5.70 -20.56
C ARG A 10 3.12 -4.74 -21.55
N TYR A 11 4.45 -4.70 -21.62
CA TYR A 11 5.18 -3.68 -22.38
C TYR A 11 6.00 -4.21 -23.54
N LEU A 12 6.62 -5.37 -23.40
CA LEU A 12 7.57 -5.83 -24.41
C LEU A 12 6.91 -6.62 -25.52
N THR A 13 5.92 -7.45 -25.24
CA THR A 13 5.25 -8.26 -26.29
C THR A 13 4.50 -7.41 -27.30
N SER A 14 3.89 -6.31 -26.89
CA SER A 14 3.15 -5.41 -27.78
C SER A 14 4.05 -4.40 -28.52
N ASN A 15 5.28 -4.16 -28.01
CA ASN A 15 6.20 -3.13 -28.51
C ASN A 15 7.48 -3.66 -29.13
N ILE A 16 7.55 -4.93 -29.50
CA ILE A 16 8.69 -5.55 -30.23
C ILE A 16 9.04 -4.79 -31.54
N LYS A 17 8.20 -3.87 -31.98
CA LYS A 17 8.40 -3.06 -33.16
C LYS A 17 9.08 -1.71 -32.90
N LYS A 18 10.29 -1.70 -32.23
CA LYS A 18 11.35 -0.75 -32.67
C LYS A 18 11.29 0.70 -32.19
N ASP A 19 10.67 1.02 -31.05
CA ASP A 19 10.92 2.32 -30.45
C ASP A 19 12.01 2.19 -29.36
N ASN A 20 13.25 2.58 -29.69
CA ASN A 20 14.36 2.58 -28.75
C ASN A 20 14.13 3.54 -27.57
N HIS A 21 13.17 4.44 -27.69
CA HIS A 21 12.77 5.41 -26.67
C HIS A 21 11.44 5.08 -26.02
N PHE A 22 10.88 3.90 -26.30
CA PHE A 22 9.56 3.49 -25.78
C PHE A 22 9.43 3.71 -24.28
N TRP A 23 10.42 3.30 -23.50
CA TRP A 23 10.38 3.43 -22.05
C TRP A 23 10.39 4.89 -21.61
N SER A 24 11.36 5.68 -22.07
CA SER A 24 11.46 7.10 -21.73
C SER A 24 10.23 7.90 -22.17
N ASN A 25 9.62 7.57 -23.30
CA ASN A 25 8.42 8.23 -23.80
C ASN A 25 7.14 7.87 -23.01
N ASN A 26 7.17 6.78 -22.24
CA ASN A 26 6.01 6.29 -21.48
C ASN A 26 6.10 6.50 -19.97
N LEU A 27 7.19 7.04 -19.43
CA LEU A 27 7.40 7.21 -18.00
C LEU A 27 6.29 8.05 -17.32
N SER A 28 5.74 9.04 -18.01
CA SER A 28 4.64 9.89 -17.52
C SER A 28 3.25 9.40 -17.92
N SER A 29 3.14 8.23 -18.55
CA SER A 29 1.85 7.72 -19.00
C SER A 29 1.03 7.14 -17.84
N GLN A 30 -0.30 7.24 -17.93
CA GLN A 30 -1.23 6.59 -16.99
C GLN A 30 -0.98 5.07 -16.91
N LEU A 31 -0.60 4.45 -18.03
CA LEU A 31 -0.29 3.04 -18.10
C LEU A 31 0.92 2.67 -17.22
N HIS A 32 1.97 3.50 -17.27
CA HIS A 32 3.14 3.34 -16.43
C HIS A 32 2.80 3.53 -14.94
N SER A 33 2.07 4.59 -14.60
CA SER A 33 1.68 4.87 -13.21
C SER A 33 0.84 3.73 -12.60
N THR A 34 -0.11 3.19 -13.36
CA THR A 34 -0.92 2.04 -12.93
C THR A 34 -0.04 0.80 -12.69
N TRP A 35 0.88 0.52 -13.62
CA TRP A 35 1.78 -0.63 -13.46
C TRP A 35 2.73 -0.44 -12.29
N ALA A 36 3.30 0.75 -12.12
CA ALA A 36 4.20 1.07 -11.03
C ALA A 36 3.51 0.91 -9.67
N GLY A 37 2.25 1.35 -9.54
CA GLY A 37 1.43 1.12 -8.36
C GLY A 37 1.30 -0.37 -8.02
N LEU A 38 0.86 -1.18 -8.96
CA LEU A 38 0.72 -2.63 -8.79
C LEU A 38 2.05 -3.33 -8.50
N ALA A 39 3.15 -2.87 -9.10
CA ALA A 39 4.48 -3.42 -8.84
C ALA A 39 4.94 -3.05 -7.42
N PHE A 40 4.70 -1.81 -6.99
CA PHE A 40 5.04 -1.33 -5.65
C PHE A 40 4.30 -2.11 -4.56
N GLU A 41 3.00 -2.36 -4.73
CA GLU A 41 2.22 -3.20 -3.81
C GLU A 41 2.84 -4.59 -3.66
N ARG A 42 3.20 -5.26 -4.77
CA ARG A 42 3.84 -6.58 -4.73
C ARG A 42 5.20 -6.56 -4.06
N VAL A 43 6.03 -5.58 -4.40
CA VAL A 43 7.35 -5.42 -3.77
C VAL A 43 7.18 -5.22 -2.26
N SER A 44 6.24 -4.38 -1.85
CA SER A 44 5.95 -4.15 -0.43
C SER A 44 5.51 -5.43 0.28
N LEU A 45 4.62 -6.23 -0.33
CA LEU A 45 4.16 -7.49 0.25
C LEU A 45 5.29 -8.54 0.40
N TRP A 46 6.28 -8.54 -0.50
CA TRP A 46 7.46 -9.41 -0.35
C TRP A 46 8.40 -8.98 0.77
N HIS A 47 8.34 -7.71 1.18
CA HIS A 47 9.18 -7.13 2.23
C HIS A 47 8.40 -6.95 3.55
N LEU A 48 7.40 -7.80 3.79
CA LEU A 48 6.61 -7.76 5.03
C LEU A 48 7.47 -7.74 6.29
N PRO A 49 8.54 -8.54 6.40
CA PRO A 49 9.43 -8.47 7.55
C PRO A 49 10.02 -7.08 7.76
N GLN A 50 10.52 -6.43 6.70
CA GLN A 50 11.08 -5.08 6.76
C GLN A 50 10.02 -4.03 7.14
N ILE A 51 8.79 -4.18 6.64
CA ILE A 51 7.67 -3.33 7.06
C ILE A 51 7.46 -3.46 8.58
N LYS A 52 7.45 -4.68 9.12
CA LYS A 52 7.27 -4.91 10.56
C LYS A 52 8.42 -4.30 11.38
N GLU A 53 9.65 -4.39 10.90
CA GLU A 53 10.80 -3.75 11.56
C GLU A 53 10.69 -2.23 11.53
N ALA A 54 10.36 -1.63 10.38
CA ALA A 54 10.18 -0.19 10.25
C ALA A 54 9.07 0.34 11.18
N LEU A 55 8.04 -0.46 11.42
CA LEU A 55 6.96 -0.15 12.37
C LEU A 55 7.34 -0.42 13.83
N GLY A 56 8.53 -0.94 14.11
CA GLY A 56 8.95 -1.31 15.46
C GLY A 56 8.19 -2.51 16.05
N ILE A 57 7.63 -3.37 15.20
CA ILE A 57 6.81 -4.52 15.60
C ILE A 57 7.40 -5.87 15.15
N GLY A 58 8.68 -5.90 14.76
CA GLY A 58 9.36 -7.12 14.32
C GLY A 58 9.27 -8.26 15.33
N GLY A 59 9.36 -7.95 16.62
CA GLY A 59 9.21 -8.91 17.73
C GLY A 59 7.77 -9.22 18.15
N VAL A 60 6.76 -8.57 17.53
CA VAL A 60 5.35 -8.79 17.87
C VAL A 60 4.76 -9.91 17.03
N VAL A 61 4.20 -10.92 17.69
CA VAL A 61 3.45 -11.98 16.99
C VAL A 61 2.27 -11.36 16.26
N SER A 62 2.19 -11.58 14.95
CA SER A 62 1.15 -11.02 14.12
C SER A 62 0.88 -11.88 12.89
N THR A 63 -0.32 -11.79 12.36
CA THR A 63 -0.69 -12.33 11.04
C THR A 63 -0.83 -11.17 10.05
N ALA A 64 -0.54 -11.45 8.78
CA ALA A 64 -0.62 -10.47 7.72
C ALA A 64 -1.38 -11.04 6.53
N GLN A 65 -2.33 -10.27 5.99
CA GLN A 65 -3.16 -10.65 4.85
C GLN A 65 -3.76 -9.42 4.18
N SER A 66 -4.23 -9.54 2.95
CA SER A 66 -5.15 -8.56 2.37
C SER A 66 -6.55 -8.76 2.94
N TRP A 67 -7.37 -7.73 2.92
CA TRP A 67 -8.75 -7.82 3.34
C TRP A 67 -9.66 -7.06 2.37
N HIS A 68 -10.82 -7.63 2.06
CA HIS A 68 -11.83 -6.96 1.26
C HIS A 68 -13.23 -7.38 1.69
N THR A 69 -14.19 -6.53 1.43
CA THR A 69 -15.62 -6.83 1.56
C THR A 69 -16.38 -6.17 0.41
N GLU A 70 -17.40 -6.85 -0.07
CA GLU A 70 -18.31 -6.28 -1.05
C GLU A 70 -19.31 -5.32 -0.38
N ALA A 71 -19.89 -4.42 -1.16
CA ALA A 71 -20.97 -3.57 -0.68
C ALA A 71 -22.21 -4.40 -0.37
N THR A 72 -22.87 -4.09 0.74
CA THR A 72 -24.14 -4.68 1.15
C THR A 72 -25.16 -3.57 1.41
N LYS A 73 -26.36 -3.92 1.90
CA LYS A 73 -27.34 -2.90 2.36
C LYS A 73 -26.90 -2.20 3.65
N GLU A 74 -25.96 -2.79 4.39
CA GLU A 74 -25.54 -2.34 5.71
C GLU A 74 -24.22 -1.56 5.68
N HIS A 75 -23.35 -1.79 4.68
CA HIS A 75 -22.06 -1.12 4.55
C HIS A 75 -21.58 -1.07 3.09
N ASP A 76 -20.72 -0.12 2.81
CA ASP A 76 -20.00 -0.02 1.54
C ASP A 76 -18.99 -1.14 1.34
N GLY A 77 -18.59 -1.38 0.09
CA GLY A 77 -17.43 -2.20 -0.23
C GLY A 77 -16.14 -1.49 0.21
N ALA A 78 -15.17 -2.28 0.67
CA ALA A 78 -13.85 -1.78 1.02
C ALA A 78 -12.76 -2.82 0.77
N GLN A 79 -11.58 -2.34 0.43
CA GLN A 79 -10.37 -3.15 0.27
C GLN A 79 -9.23 -2.52 1.08
N ILE A 80 -8.40 -3.37 1.68
CA ILE A 80 -7.20 -3.02 2.43
C ILE A 80 -6.07 -3.85 1.84
N ASP A 81 -5.02 -3.19 1.37
CA ASP A 81 -3.91 -3.82 0.65
C ASP A 81 -3.14 -4.78 1.55
N LEU A 82 -2.88 -4.35 2.78
CA LEU A 82 -2.22 -5.16 3.79
C LEU A 82 -2.83 -4.86 5.17
N LEU A 83 -3.30 -5.91 5.83
CA LEU A 83 -3.74 -5.90 7.21
C LEU A 83 -2.72 -6.66 8.05
N ILE A 84 -2.19 -6.04 9.11
CA ILE A 84 -1.31 -6.69 10.08
C ILE A 84 -2.07 -6.77 11.41
N ASP A 85 -2.56 -7.96 11.73
CA ASP A 85 -3.28 -8.22 12.99
C ASP A 85 -2.28 -8.68 14.05
N ARG A 86 -2.07 -7.82 15.04
CA ARG A 86 -1.07 -7.96 16.09
C ARG A 86 -1.65 -8.59 17.35
N ASN A 87 -0.83 -9.31 18.07
CA ASN A 87 -1.23 -9.97 19.32
C ASN A 87 -1.25 -9.00 20.53
N ASP A 88 -0.72 -7.79 20.36
CA ASP A 88 -0.69 -6.73 21.39
C ASP A 88 -1.95 -5.83 21.38
N GLY A 89 -3.01 -6.24 20.69
CA GLY A 89 -4.28 -5.53 20.69
C GLY A 89 -4.41 -4.42 19.64
N VAL A 90 -3.53 -4.38 18.65
CA VAL A 90 -3.55 -3.41 17.55
C VAL A 90 -3.71 -4.13 16.20
N ILE A 91 -4.39 -3.48 15.26
CA ILE A 91 -4.43 -3.86 13.85
C ILE A 91 -3.92 -2.68 13.02
N ASN A 92 -2.88 -2.90 12.22
CA ASN A 92 -2.46 -1.92 11.22
C ASN A 92 -3.23 -2.17 9.91
N LEU A 93 -3.97 -1.16 9.45
CA LEU A 93 -4.54 -1.11 8.11
C LEU A 93 -3.57 -0.33 7.24
N CYS A 94 -2.88 -1.04 6.36
CA CYS A 94 -1.82 -0.46 5.53
C CYS A 94 -2.38 -0.16 4.14
N GLU A 95 -2.20 1.07 3.69
CA GLU A 95 -2.45 1.53 2.34
C GLU A 95 -1.12 1.74 1.63
N MET A 96 -1.00 1.22 0.41
CA MET A 96 0.22 1.27 -0.39
C MET A 96 0.06 2.25 -1.54
N LYS A 97 0.94 3.24 -1.65
CA LYS A 97 0.89 4.27 -2.68
C LYS A 97 2.25 4.50 -3.34
N PHE A 98 2.32 4.20 -4.62
CA PHE A 98 3.44 4.63 -5.45
C PHE A 98 3.25 6.10 -5.83
N SER A 99 4.28 6.90 -5.64
CA SER A 99 4.35 8.29 -6.09
C SER A 99 5.75 8.62 -6.59
N ASN A 100 5.86 9.62 -7.44
CA ASN A 100 7.16 10.12 -7.94
C ASN A 100 7.78 11.15 -6.99
N ASP A 101 7.07 11.53 -5.93
CA ASP A 101 7.48 12.48 -4.90
C ASP A 101 6.76 12.14 -3.60
N THR A 102 7.00 12.92 -2.54
CA THR A 102 6.29 12.82 -1.25
C THR A 102 4.78 12.77 -1.47
N TYR A 103 4.13 11.74 -0.95
CA TYR A 103 2.70 11.51 -1.17
C TYR A 103 1.84 12.53 -0.43
N GLN A 104 0.93 13.17 -1.16
CA GLN A 104 0.01 14.15 -0.60
C GLN A 104 -1.34 13.47 -0.31
N ILE A 105 -1.72 13.37 0.97
CA ILE A 105 -3.09 12.99 1.33
C ILE A 105 -3.96 14.23 1.12
N ASP A 106 -4.93 14.14 0.24
CA ASP A 106 -5.95 15.15 0.04
C ASP A 106 -7.24 14.83 0.84
N ASN A 107 -8.24 15.68 0.73
CA ASN A 107 -9.51 15.51 1.45
C ASN A 107 -10.28 14.25 1.01
N GLU A 108 -10.18 13.86 -0.25
CA GLU A 108 -10.86 12.67 -0.77
C GLU A 108 -10.18 11.40 -0.26
N GLU A 109 -8.85 11.34 -0.30
CA GLU A 109 -8.09 10.21 0.23
C GLU A 109 -8.28 10.06 1.75
N ASP A 110 -8.26 11.16 2.51
CA ASP A 110 -8.53 11.12 3.95
C ASP A 110 -9.92 10.54 4.26
N LYS A 111 -10.95 10.97 3.51
CA LYS A 111 -12.29 10.39 3.63
C LYS A 111 -12.32 8.90 3.29
N ASN A 112 -11.58 8.49 2.26
CA ASN A 112 -11.49 7.08 1.86
C ASN A 112 -10.80 6.22 2.93
N LEU A 113 -9.70 6.70 3.51
CA LEU A 113 -9.01 6.02 4.61
C LEU A 113 -9.94 5.81 5.81
N ARG A 114 -10.62 6.87 6.24
CA ARG A 114 -11.59 6.79 7.35
C ARG A 114 -12.77 5.88 7.04
N ARG A 115 -13.30 5.93 5.80
CA ARG A 115 -14.38 5.05 5.36
C ARG A 115 -13.95 3.58 5.43
N ARG A 116 -12.77 3.23 4.91
CA ARG A 116 -12.23 1.86 4.97
C ARG A 116 -12.07 1.39 6.42
N GLN A 117 -11.54 2.24 7.30
CA GLN A 117 -11.42 1.94 8.72
C GLN A 117 -12.81 1.69 9.36
N SER A 118 -13.80 2.52 9.06
CA SER A 118 -15.16 2.40 9.58
C SER A 118 -15.82 1.10 9.11
N VAL A 119 -15.76 0.80 7.80
CA VAL A 119 -16.29 -0.44 7.22
C VAL A 119 -15.61 -1.66 7.81
N PHE A 120 -14.28 -1.65 7.92
CA PHE A 120 -13.54 -2.74 8.55
C PHE A 120 -14.01 -3.00 9.99
N LYS A 121 -14.13 -1.95 10.79
CA LYS A 121 -14.60 -2.05 12.18
C LYS A 121 -16.03 -2.57 12.27
N GLN A 122 -16.91 -2.11 11.38
CA GLN A 122 -18.33 -2.54 11.32
C GLN A 122 -18.45 -4.02 10.96
N VAL A 123 -17.72 -4.48 9.94
CA VAL A 123 -17.80 -5.86 9.44
C VAL A 123 -17.15 -6.85 10.40
N THR A 124 -15.96 -6.53 10.90
CA THR A 124 -15.20 -7.45 11.77
C THR A 124 -15.61 -7.40 13.24
N LYS A 125 -16.29 -6.32 13.66
CA LYS A 125 -16.65 -6.06 15.05
C LYS A 125 -15.46 -6.12 16.01
N THR A 126 -14.27 -5.85 15.52
CA THR A 126 -13.04 -5.90 16.29
C THR A 126 -13.06 -4.91 17.45
N ARG A 127 -12.47 -5.31 18.58
CA ARG A 127 -12.24 -4.45 19.74
C ARG A 127 -10.79 -3.93 19.81
N LYS A 128 -9.94 -4.39 18.91
CA LYS A 128 -8.55 -3.93 18.82
C LYS A 128 -8.48 -2.47 18.39
N ALA A 129 -7.44 -1.77 18.79
CA ALA A 129 -7.13 -0.46 18.26
C ALA A 129 -6.76 -0.58 16.77
N ILE A 130 -7.21 0.37 15.95
CA ILE A 130 -6.92 0.38 14.52
C ILE A 130 -5.95 1.53 14.25
N HIS A 131 -4.83 1.20 13.64
CA HIS A 131 -3.83 2.14 13.17
C HIS A 131 -3.83 2.18 11.64
N THR A 132 -4.06 3.37 11.08
CA THR A 132 -3.83 3.61 9.64
C THR A 132 -2.34 3.77 9.40
N THR A 133 -1.80 2.98 8.50
CA THR A 133 -0.39 2.96 8.13
C THR A 133 -0.26 3.26 6.64
N MET A 134 0.56 4.23 6.28
CA MET A 134 0.88 4.51 4.87
C MET A 134 2.22 3.88 4.50
N ILE A 135 2.24 3.13 3.40
CA ILE A 135 3.47 2.59 2.80
C ILE A 135 3.64 3.29 1.47
N THR A 136 4.67 4.13 1.35
CA THR A 136 4.82 5.01 0.19
C THR A 136 6.25 5.01 -0.32
N THR A 137 6.45 5.51 -1.53
CA THR A 137 7.78 5.60 -2.14
C THR A 137 8.70 6.55 -1.35
N TYR A 138 8.22 7.78 -1.08
CA TYR A 138 9.05 8.87 -0.52
C TYR A 138 8.53 9.43 0.81
N GLY A 139 7.56 8.76 1.43
CA GLY A 139 6.91 9.24 2.64
C GLY A 139 5.66 10.07 2.34
N VAL A 140 4.99 10.50 3.40
CA VAL A 140 3.75 11.28 3.35
C VAL A 140 4.01 12.72 3.78
N ALA A 141 3.43 13.68 3.07
CA ALA A 141 3.57 15.10 3.39
C ALA A 141 2.86 15.43 4.71
N HIS A 142 3.50 16.23 5.53
CA HIS A 142 2.97 16.72 6.80
C HIS A 142 1.99 17.88 6.55
N ASN A 143 0.82 17.56 6.02
CA ASN A 143 -0.27 18.50 5.78
C ASN A 143 -1.38 18.36 6.85
N ALA A 144 -2.53 18.99 6.64
CA ALA A 144 -3.66 18.97 7.58
C ALA A 144 -4.19 17.56 7.90
N TYR A 145 -3.93 16.56 7.04
CA TYR A 145 -4.42 15.18 7.17
C TYR A 145 -3.38 14.21 7.77
N TRP A 146 -2.13 14.68 7.95
CA TRP A 146 -1.05 13.88 8.51
C TRP A 146 -1.40 13.21 9.85
N ASN A 147 -2.08 13.94 10.74
CA ASN A 147 -2.45 13.45 12.07
C ASN A 147 -3.47 12.29 12.04
N ASN A 148 -4.05 11.97 10.89
CA ASN A 148 -5.00 10.88 10.73
C ASN A 148 -4.32 9.53 10.44
N ILE A 149 -3.01 9.53 10.18
CA ILE A 149 -2.21 8.32 10.07
C ILE A 149 -1.36 8.14 11.33
N GLN A 150 -1.21 6.90 11.78
CA GLN A 150 -0.47 6.57 12.99
C GLN A 150 0.97 6.17 12.70
N SER A 151 1.26 5.71 11.49
CA SER A 151 2.60 5.31 11.10
C SER A 151 2.80 5.38 9.58
N GLU A 152 4.05 5.54 9.17
CA GLU A 152 4.46 5.44 7.77
C GLU A 152 5.66 4.51 7.62
N VAL A 153 5.76 3.91 6.43
CA VAL A 153 6.92 3.15 5.96
C VAL A 153 7.29 3.68 4.58
N LYS A 154 8.57 3.90 4.33
CA LYS A 154 9.09 4.37 3.04
C LYS A 154 9.69 3.22 2.25
N MET A 155 9.79 3.37 0.95
CA MET A 155 10.41 2.36 0.09
C MET A 155 11.83 2.00 0.55
N ASP A 156 12.61 2.97 1.02
CA ASP A 156 13.96 2.71 1.52
C ASP A 156 13.99 1.76 2.72
N ASP A 157 12.93 1.76 3.55
CA ASP A 157 12.82 0.85 4.70
C ASP A 157 12.65 -0.60 4.25
N LEU A 158 12.09 -0.85 3.07
CA LEU A 158 11.88 -2.19 2.53
C LEU A 158 13.20 -2.91 2.18
N PHE A 159 14.27 -2.16 1.96
CA PHE A 159 15.56 -2.69 1.53
C PHE A 159 16.63 -2.62 2.64
N LYS A 160 16.23 -2.28 3.86
CA LYS A 160 17.14 -2.36 5.02
C LYS A 160 17.41 -3.82 5.39
N GLU A 161 18.67 -4.10 5.69
CA GLU A 161 19.07 -5.43 6.16
C GLU A 161 18.48 -5.70 7.56
N TYR A 162 18.00 -6.92 7.73
CA TYR A 162 17.67 -7.46 9.04
C TYR A 162 18.94 -7.64 9.86
N ARG A 163 18.96 -7.15 11.07
CA ARG A 163 19.96 -7.46 12.09
C ARG A 163 19.34 -8.28 13.20
#